data_bee7579c4e4819435d5aaa1d06a76cc4
#
_entry.id   bee7579c4e4819435d5aaa1d06a76cc4
#
_cell.length_a   1.000
_cell.length_b   1.000
_cell.length_c   1.000
_cell.angle_alpha   90.00
_cell.angle_beta   90.00
_cell.angle_gamma   90.00
#
_symmetry.space_group_name_H-M   'P 1'
#
loop_
_entity.id
_entity.type
_entity.pdbx_description
1 polymer ?
#
loop_
_entity_poly.entity_id
_entity_poly.type
_entity_poly.pdbx_seq_one_letter_code
_entity_poly.pdbx_strand_id
1 'polypeptide(L)'
;MHNVIIESNLDNLLNNEYDGYQAFIYCRKGSCILTYNEGRHEMNGDSCAIILNKKFLKDIAPAPDLECEVIYIEESFLRQSEPRNPYIIQGMLALYSYPVIKLDKEGTKLCNALFQNFKLRIENTQHKFYDDILRTSIH
;
A
#
# COMPACT_ATOMS: atom_id res chain seq x y z
N MET A 1 -13.00 9.52 7.65
CA MET A 1 -11.58 9.14 7.70
C MET A 1 -11.45 7.66 7.45
N HIS A 2 -10.69 7.27 6.48
CA HIS A 2 -10.58 5.87 6.08
C HIS A 2 -9.22 5.33 6.52
N ASN A 3 -9.23 4.20 7.23
CA ASN A 3 -8.00 3.53 7.65
C ASN A 3 -7.28 2.88 6.47
N VAL A 4 -8.01 2.56 5.40
CA VAL A 4 -7.45 1.93 4.21
C VAL A 4 -8.05 2.61 2.97
N ILE A 5 -7.18 2.97 2.03
CA ILE A 5 -7.56 3.64 0.78
C ILE A 5 -6.88 2.88 -0.37
N ILE A 6 -7.64 2.61 -1.45
CA ILE A 6 -7.08 1.99 -2.66
C ILE A 6 -7.19 2.98 -3.81
N GLU A 7 -6.08 3.16 -4.53
CA GLU A 7 -6.03 4.00 -5.73
C GLU A 7 -5.34 3.26 -6.88
N SER A 8 -5.67 3.62 -8.11
CA SER A 8 -5.12 2.97 -9.30
C SER A 8 -4.03 3.78 -9.99
N ASN A 9 -3.44 4.74 -9.27
CA ASN A 9 -2.31 5.54 -9.76
C ASN A 9 -1.45 5.97 -8.57
N LEU A 10 -0.33 6.64 -8.84
CA LEU A 10 0.61 7.10 -7.81
C LEU A 10 0.50 8.60 -7.54
N ASP A 11 -0.56 9.26 -7.98
CA ASP A 11 -0.68 10.71 -7.92
C ASP A 11 -0.61 11.26 -6.49
N ASN A 12 -1.11 10.50 -5.52
CA ASN A 12 -1.14 10.90 -4.12
C ASN A 12 0.02 10.34 -3.28
N LEU A 13 0.92 9.60 -3.89
CA LEU A 13 2.00 8.93 -3.14
C LEU A 13 2.90 9.92 -2.41
N LEU A 14 3.16 11.09 -2.99
CA LEU A 14 3.95 12.14 -2.38
C LEU A 14 3.10 13.23 -1.70
N ASN A 15 1.79 13.06 -1.68
CA ASN A 15 0.87 14.03 -1.09
C ASN A 15 0.95 13.99 0.43
N ASN A 16 1.13 15.15 1.06
CA ASN A 16 1.23 15.27 2.51
C ASN A 16 -0.05 14.84 3.24
N GLU A 17 -1.19 14.86 2.57
CA GLU A 17 -2.44 14.38 3.16
C GLU A 17 -2.38 12.90 3.54
N TYR A 18 -1.49 12.14 2.89
CA TYR A 18 -1.28 10.73 3.18
C TYR A 18 -0.09 10.47 4.09
N ASP A 19 0.45 11.50 4.73
CA ASP A 19 1.45 11.30 5.78
C ASP A 19 0.81 10.53 6.93
N GLY A 20 1.54 9.58 7.49
CA GLY A 20 0.98 8.68 8.50
C GLY A 20 0.36 7.41 7.93
N TYR A 21 0.35 7.26 6.60
CA TYR A 21 -0.05 6.04 5.92
C TYR A 21 1.19 5.30 5.42
N GLN A 22 1.11 3.97 5.44
CA GLN A 22 2.03 3.13 4.70
C GLN A 22 1.43 2.84 3.34
N ALA A 23 2.27 2.68 2.33
CA ALA A 23 1.80 2.40 0.97
C ALA A 23 2.29 1.03 0.51
N PHE A 24 1.38 0.26 -0.03
CA PHE A 24 1.66 -1.03 -0.66
C PHE A 24 1.30 -0.89 -2.14
N ILE A 25 2.31 -0.92 -3.01
CA ILE A 25 2.14 -0.68 -4.45
C ILE A 25 2.30 -2.00 -5.18
N TYR A 26 1.33 -2.33 -6.05
CA TYR A 26 1.45 -3.46 -6.96
C TYR A 26 1.55 -2.94 -8.38
N CYS A 27 2.69 -3.18 -9.03
CA CYS A 27 2.92 -2.82 -10.43
C CYS A 27 2.58 -4.01 -11.31
N ARG A 28 1.55 -3.85 -12.14
CA ARG A 28 1.12 -4.89 -13.07
C ARG A 28 1.89 -4.82 -14.38
N LYS A 29 2.18 -3.60 -14.84
CA LYS A 29 2.78 -3.36 -16.15
C LYS A 29 3.51 -2.04 -16.13
N GLY A 30 4.52 -1.91 -16.99
CA GLY A 30 5.31 -0.69 -17.07
C GLY A 30 6.36 -0.61 -15.99
N SER A 31 6.76 0.61 -15.66
CA SER A 31 7.81 0.82 -14.67
C SER A 31 7.67 2.14 -13.94
N CYS A 32 8.32 2.20 -12.79
CA CYS A 32 8.43 3.41 -11.98
C CYS A 32 9.73 3.37 -11.21
N ILE A 33 10.45 4.49 -11.14
CA ILE A 33 11.63 4.60 -10.30
C ILE A 33 11.25 5.32 -9.03
N LEU A 34 11.51 4.68 -7.89
CA LEU A 34 11.27 5.24 -6.57
C LEU A 34 12.60 5.66 -5.96
N THR A 35 12.70 6.91 -5.51
CA THR A 35 13.85 7.37 -4.74
C THR A 35 13.47 7.29 -3.27
N TYR A 36 14.01 6.29 -2.58
CA TYR A 36 13.63 5.95 -1.22
C TYR A 36 14.86 5.70 -0.37
N ASN A 37 14.92 6.35 0.79
CA ASN A 37 16.01 6.18 1.76
C ASN A 37 17.40 6.25 1.11
N GLU A 38 17.62 7.32 0.31
CA GLU A 38 18.87 7.63 -0.39
C GLU A 38 19.22 6.67 -1.54
N GLY A 39 18.34 5.73 -1.87
CA GLY A 39 18.53 4.80 -2.97
C GLY A 39 17.48 4.97 -4.04
N ARG A 40 17.83 4.60 -5.27
CA ARG A 40 16.90 4.56 -6.40
C ARG A 40 16.53 3.11 -6.67
N HIS A 41 15.23 2.83 -6.75
CA HIS A 41 14.73 1.48 -6.92
C HIS A 41 13.75 1.45 -8.09
N GLU A 42 13.99 0.57 -9.04
CA GLU A 42 13.11 0.41 -10.19
C GLU A 42 12.08 -0.66 -9.90
N MET A 43 10.81 -0.28 -10.09
CA MET A 43 9.68 -1.19 -9.97
C MET A 43 9.14 -1.46 -11.37
N ASN A 44 9.17 -2.71 -11.79
CA ASN A 44 8.70 -3.15 -13.11
C ASN A 44 7.44 -3.99 -13.00
N GLY A 45 6.89 -4.42 -14.11
CA GLY A 45 5.75 -5.32 -14.14
C GLY A 45 5.99 -6.58 -13.32
N ASP A 46 4.95 -7.03 -12.61
CA ASP A 46 4.99 -8.13 -11.66
C ASP A 46 5.94 -7.90 -10.50
N SER A 47 5.91 -6.69 -9.96
CA SER A 47 6.63 -6.36 -8.72
C SER A 47 5.72 -5.60 -7.77
N CYS A 48 6.11 -5.58 -6.50
CA CYS A 48 5.43 -4.74 -5.52
C CYS A 48 6.47 -3.90 -4.77
N ALA A 49 6.01 -2.79 -4.22
CA ALA A 49 6.82 -1.93 -3.38
C ALA A 49 6.08 -1.70 -2.07
N ILE A 50 6.80 -1.78 -0.97
CA ILE A 50 6.25 -1.53 0.36
C ILE A 50 6.96 -0.33 0.94
N ILE A 51 6.22 0.76 1.10
CA ILE A 51 6.73 2.02 1.64
C ILE A 51 6.25 2.14 3.07
N LEU A 52 7.12 1.78 4.00
CA LEU A 52 6.79 1.80 5.43
C LEU A 52 6.73 3.21 6.01
N ASN A 53 7.50 4.12 5.46
CA ASN A 53 7.50 5.51 5.91
C ASN A 53 7.66 6.43 4.71
N LYS A 54 6.59 7.14 4.37
CA LYS A 54 6.57 8.05 3.23
C LYS A 54 7.57 9.19 3.32
N LYS A 55 8.04 9.53 4.52
CA LYS A 55 9.05 10.57 4.70
C LYS A 55 10.37 10.25 4.03
N PHE A 56 10.68 8.96 3.88
CA PHE A 56 11.88 8.51 3.19
C PHE A 56 11.72 8.46 1.68
N LEU A 57 10.49 8.58 1.17
CA LEU A 57 10.23 8.63 -0.26
C LEU A 57 10.39 10.07 -0.74
N LYS A 58 11.41 10.31 -1.55
CA LYS A 58 11.77 11.66 -2.00
C LYS A 58 11.26 11.98 -3.39
N ASP A 59 11.14 10.98 -4.26
CA ASP A 59 10.75 11.19 -5.64
C ASP A 59 10.18 9.92 -6.23
N ILE A 60 9.32 10.09 -7.23
CA ILE A 60 8.81 9.00 -8.07
C ILE A 60 8.90 9.43 -9.52
N ALA A 61 9.30 8.50 -10.40
CA ALA A 61 9.39 8.74 -11.84
C ALA A 61 8.66 7.63 -12.58
N PRO A 62 7.32 7.75 -12.72
CA PRO A 62 6.54 6.73 -13.42
C PRO A 62 6.72 6.83 -14.93
N ALA A 63 6.83 5.67 -15.59
CA ALA A 63 6.82 5.61 -17.04
C ALA A 63 5.38 5.80 -17.56
N PRO A 64 5.20 6.26 -18.82
CA PRO A 64 3.87 6.50 -19.36
C PRO A 64 2.97 5.26 -19.44
N ASP A 65 3.57 4.07 -19.50
CA ASP A 65 2.86 2.80 -19.62
C ASP A 65 2.59 2.13 -18.26
N LEU A 66 2.86 2.82 -17.16
CA LEU A 66 2.68 2.25 -15.82
C LEU A 66 1.21 1.93 -15.55
N GLU A 67 0.96 0.69 -15.16
CA GLU A 67 -0.31 0.23 -14.63
C GLU A 67 -0.07 -0.32 -13.23
N CYS A 68 -0.65 0.31 -12.22
CA CYS A 68 -0.45 -0.09 -10.84
C CYS A 68 -1.67 0.15 -9.98
N GLU A 69 -1.67 -0.46 -8.82
CA GLU A 69 -2.62 -0.18 -7.76
C GLU A 69 -1.87 0.06 -6.46
N VAL A 70 -2.41 0.92 -5.62
CA VAL A 70 -1.81 1.26 -4.33
C VAL A 70 -2.83 1.07 -3.22
N ILE A 71 -2.42 0.42 -2.15
CA ILE A 71 -3.18 0.37 -0.90
C ILE A 71 -2.46 1.26 0.10
N TYR A 72 -3.15 2.28 0.60
CA TYR A 72 -2.67 3.10 1.70
C TYR A 72 -3.33 2.61 2.98
N ILE A 73 -2.53 2.29 3.98
CA ILE A 73 -3.02 1.81 5.27
C ILE A 73 -2.51 2.74 6.36
N GLU A 74 -3.43 3.27 7.15
CA GLU A 74 -3.07 4.14 8.26
C GLU A 74 -2.18 3.42 9.24
N GLU A 75 -1.07 4.02 9.62
CA GLU A 75 -0.06 3.41 10.46
C GLU A 75 -0.61 3.00 11.83
N SER A 76 -1.45 3.83 12.42
CA SER A 76 -2.08 3.51 13.71
C SER A 76 -2.98 2.28 13.63
N PHE A 77 -3.67 2.09 12.49
CA PHE A 77 -4.50 0.91 12.26
C PHE A 77 -3.66 -0.37 12.19
N LEU A 78 -2.50 -0.29 11.52
CA LEU A 78 -1.57 -1.42 11.42
C LEU A 78 -1.01 -1.81 12.78
N ARG A 79 -0.67 -0.84 13.61
CA ARG A 79 -0.11 -1.10 14.94
C ARG A 79 -1.07 -1.87 15.85
N GLN A 80 -2.37 -1.70 15.66
CA GLN A 80 -3.38 -2.40 16.45
C GLN A 80 -3.45 -3.89 16.12
N SER A 81 -3.03 -4.27 14.91
CA SER A 81 -3.15 -5.64 14.42
C SER A 81 -1.81 -6.35 14.25
N GLU A 82 -0.68 -5.70 14.54
CA GLU A 82 0.63 -6.31 14.36
C GLU A 82 0.95 -7.37 15.41
N PRO A 83 1.26 -8.61 14.98
CA PRO A 83 1.87 -9.57 15.89
C PRO A 83 3.31 -9.13 16.17
N ARG A 84 3.70 -9.16 17.43
CA ARG A 84 5.08 -8.82 17.85
C ARG A 84 6.01 -10.01 17.60
N ASN A 85 6.31 -10.23 16.32
CA ASN A 85 7.18 -11.33 15.90
C ASN A 85 8.53 -10.75 15.45
N PRO A 86 9.66 -11.22 16.02
CA PRO A 86 10.98 -10.73 15.63
C PRO A 86 11.28 -10.88 14.14
N TYR A 87 10.79 -11.94 13.49
CA TYR A 87 11.01 -12.14 12.06
C TYR A 87 10.31 -11.10 11.22
N ILE A 88 9.12 -10.66 11.64
CA ILE A 88 8.40 -9.60 10.96
C ILE A 88 9.16 -8.28 11.09
N ILE A 89 9.70 -7.99 12.27
CA ILE A 89 10.49 -6.77 12.51
C ILE A 89 11.73 -6.76 11.61
N GLN A 90 12.44 -7.89 11.49
CA GLN A 90 13.60 -7.99 10.61
C GLN A 90 13.22 -7.76 9.15
N GLY A 91 12.10 -8.32 8.70
CA GLY A 91 11.58 -8.10 7.35
C GLY A 91 11.26 -6.64 7.10
N MET A 92 10.64 -5.97 8.07
CA MET A 92 10.32 -4.55 7.97
C MET A 92 11.59 -3.69 7.86
N LEU A 93 12.63 -4.01 8.64
CA LEU A 93 13.91 -3.30 8.56
C LEU A 93 14.55 -3.44 7.19
N ALA A 94 14.46 -4.63 6.58
CA ALA A 94 14.98 -4.86 5.24
C ALA A 94 14.26 -3.99 4.20
N LEU A 95 12.97 -3.73 4.37
CA LEU A 95 12.18 -2.93 3.45
C LEU A 95 12.59 -1.45 3.42
N TYR A 96 13.23 -0.94 4.46
CA TYR A 96 13.78 0.42 4.42
C TYR A 96 14.94 0.55 3.44
N SER A 97 15.69 -0.53 3.21
CA SER A 97 16.80 -0.54 2.25
C SER A 97 16.37 -1.01 0.86
N TYR A 98 15.44 -1.96 0.80
CA TYR A 98 14.98 -2.59 -0.44
C TYR A 98 13.46 -2.66 -0.46
N PRO A 99 12.78 -1.55 -0.82
CA PRO A 99 11.31 -1.53 -0.76
C PRO A 99 10.64 -2.29 -1.90
N VAL A 100 11.35 -2.59 -3.00
CA VAL A 100 10.78 -3.24 -4.18
C VAL A 100 11.07 -4.73 -4.15
N ILE A 101 10.01 -5.53 -4.35
CA ILE A 101 10.08 -6.99 -4.39
C ILE A 101 9.58 -7.45 -5.74
N LYS A 102 10.41 -8.21 -6.47
CA LYS A 102 9.98 -8.83 -7.71
C LYS A 102 9.16 -10.08 -7.39
N LEU A 103 8.02 -10.23 -8.08
CA LEU A 103 7.08 -11.31 -7.82
C LEU A 103 7.24 -12.42 -8.84
N ASP A 104 7.22 -13.67 -8.36
CA ASP A 104 7.06 -14.84 -9.23
C ASP A 104 5.55 -15.09 -9.47
N LYS A 105 5.22 -16.19 -10.15
CA LYS A 105 3.81 -16.51 -10.44
C LYS A 105 2.97 -16.62 -9.18
N GLU A 106 3.50 -17.27 -8.16
CA GLU A 106 2.79 -17.44 -6.88
C GLU A 106 2.60 -16.10 -6.18
N GLY A 107 3.65 -15.28 -6.15
CA GLY A 107 3.60 -13.95 -5.57
C GLY A 107 2.60 -13.05 -6.29
N THR A 108 2.55 -13.12 -7.61
CA THR A 108 1.59 -12.35 -8.42
C THR A 108 0.16 -12.77 -8.09
N LYS A 109 -0.11 -14.06 -7.96
CA LYS A 109 -1.43 -14.56 -7.57
C LYS A 109 -1.81 -14.07 -6.18
N LEU A 110 -0.87 -14.11 -5.24
CA LEU A 110 -1.11 -13.65 -3.87
C LEU A 110 -1.41 -12.15 -3.84
N CYS A 111 -0.67 -11.34 -4.58
CA CYS A 111 -0.94 -9.91 -4.65
C CYS A 111 -2.29 -9.61 -5.26
N ASN A 112 -2.66 -10.27 -6.35
CA ASN A 112 -3.97 -10.11 -6.96
C ASN A 112 -5.09 -10.47 -5.98
N ALA A 113 -4.96 -11.59 -5.28
CA ALA A 113 -5.94 -12.01 -4.28
C ALA A 113 -6.03 -11.01 -3.12
N LEU A 114 -4.88 -10.52 -2.64
CA LEU A 114 -4.82 -9.55 -1.57
C LEU A 114 -5.55 -8.24 -1.94
N PHE A 115 -5.27 -7.70 -3.13
CA PHE A 115 -5.91 -6.48 -3.59
C PHE A 115 -7.41 -6.67 -3.77
N GLN A 116 -7.85 -7.81 -4.32
CA GLN A 116 -9.27 -8.10 -4.45
C GLN A 116 -9.96 -8.20 -3.10
N ASN A 117 -9.34 -8.87 -2.15
CA ASN A 117 -9.88 -8.98 -0.80
C ASN A 117 -10.00 -7.62 -0.10
N PHE A 118 -8.98 -6.76 -0.25
CA PHE A 118 -9.03 -5.42 0.33
C PHE A 118 -10.16 -4.60 -0.29
N LYS A 119 -10.33 -4.67 -1.61
CA LYS A 119 -11.43 -3.96 -2.29
C LYS A 119 -12.79 -4.38 -1.75
N LEU A 120 -13.00 -5.68 -1.61
CA LEU A 120 -14.27 -6.22 -1.09
C LEU A 120 -14.49 -5.80 0.36
N ARG A 121 -13.45 -5.86 1.19
CA ARG A 121 -13.55 -5.47 2.61
C ARG A 121 -13.83 -4.00 2.77
N ILE A 122 -13.22 -3.15 1.96
CA ILE A 122 -13.45 -1.71 2.00
C ILE A 122 -14.90 -1.41 1.67
N GLU A 123 -15.43 -2.00 0.59
CA GLU A 123 -16.83 -1.82 0.21
C GLU A 123 -17.76 -2.28 1.34
N ASN A 124 -17.54 -3.48 1.88
CA ASN A 124 -18.35 -4.02 2.95
C ASN A 124 -18.25 -3.19 4.23
N THR A 125 -17.07 -2.72 4.56
CA THR A 125 -16.84 -1.89 5.75
C THR A 125 -17.55 -0.55 5.62
N GLN A 126 -17.50 0.06 4.44
CA GLN A 126 -18.19 1.32 4.18
C GLN A 126 -19.70 1.14 4.30
N HIS A 127 -20.26 0.07 3.74
CA HIS A 127 -21.68 -0.24 3.88
C HIS A 127 -22.07 -0.47 5.32
N LYS A 128 -21.32 -1.27 6.03
CA LYS A 128 -21.59 -1.58 7.42
C LYS A 128 -21.52 -0.33 8.29
N PHE A 129 -20.50 0.50 8.08
CA PHE A 129 -20.35 1.75 8.81
C PHE A 129 -21.51 2.70 8.55
N TYR A 130 -21.95 2.80 7.30
CA TYR A 130 -23.09 3.63 6.93
C TYR A 130 -24.36 3.14 7.58
N ASP A 131 -24.62 1.83 7.57
CA ASP A 131 -25.76 1.20 8.22
C ASP A 131 -25.74 1.45 9.72
N ASP A 132 -24.59 1.32 10.36
CA ASP A 132 -24.43 1.55 11.79
C ASP A 132 -24.74 3.00 12.16
N ILE A 133 -24.32 3.96 11.34
CA ILE A 133 -24.63 5.38 11.54
C ILE A 133 -26.13 5.59 11.43
N LEU A 134 -26.79 5.02 10.43
CA LEU A 134 -28.22 5.15 10.24
C LEU A 134 -29.00 4.57 11.43
N ARG A 135 -28.60 3.39 11.88
CA ARG A 135 -29.23 2.75 13.05
C ARG A 135 -29.06 3.59 14.32
N THR A 136 -27.87 4.13 14.53
CA THR A 136 -27.59 4.96 15.69
C THR A 136 -28.40 6.25 15.65
N SER A 137 -28.60 6.81 14.47
CA SER A 137 -29.39 8.04 14.31
C SER A 137 -30.88 7.84 14.55
N ILE A 138 -31.37 6.62 14.39
CA ILE A 138 -32.78 6.28 14.61
C ILE A 138 -33.06 6.01 16.10
N HIS A 139 -32.06 5.58 16.81
CA HIS A 139 -32.17 5.31 18.25
C HIS A 139 -31.81 6.54 19.08
#